data_ff322b1d53c49d3eeb867667f9b937b1
#
_entry.id   ff322b1d53c49d3eeb867667f9b937b1
#
_cell.length_a   1.000
_cell.length_b   1.000
_cell.length_c   1.000
_cell.angle_alpha   90.00
_cell.angle_beta   90.00
_cell.angle_gamma   90.00
#
_symmetry.space_group_name_H-M   'P 1'
#
loop_
_entity.id
_entity.type
_entity.pdbx_description
1 polymer ?
#
loop_
_entity_poly.entity_id
_entity_poly.type
_entity_poly.pdbx_seq_one_letter_code
_entity_poly.pdbx_strand_id
1 'polypeptide(L)'
;MAYKAPVRDLSFVLHDVLEVERYANHFADADLSRDLIDQIIEEGGKFAEEVIAPINRQGDQEGCHIEGDVVTTPKGWKEAYHQMVEAGWTSLAFGTEYGGQGLPSIVSMAVGQFTAAASAAFSMYPGLTAGAYHGIEASASDELKQTYLPKMATGEWTGTMNLTEPQCGTDLGMVRTKAVPNGDGSYSITGQKIWISAGEHDFA
;
A
#
# COMPACT_ATOMS: atom_id res chain seq x y z
N MET A 1 8.97 23.90 -8.22
CA MET A 1 10.04 23.40 -7.35
C MET A 1 10.01 21.87 -7.42
N ALA A 2 11.16 21.22 -7.47
CA ALA A 2 11.22 19.77 -7.33
C ALA A 2 10.83 19.37 -5.89
N TYR A 3 10.13 18.26 -5.72
CA TYR A 3 9.85 17.70 -4.39
C TYR A 3 11.14 17.40 -3.65
N LYS A 4 11.15 17.65 -2.35
CA LYS A 4 12.21 17.29 -1.42
C LYS A 4 11.61 16.66 -0.18
N ALA A 5 12.05 15.44 0.12
CA ALA A 5 11.60 14.69 1.29
C ALA A 5 12.12 15.36 2.58
N PRO A 6 11.25 15.66 3.55
CA PRO A 6 11.66 16.27 4.82
C PRO A 6 12.24 15.23 5.78
N VAL A 7 13.31 14.54 5.36
CA VAL A 7 13.94 13.44 6.10
C VAL A 7 14.33 13.86 7.51
N ARG A 8 14.96 15.04 7.67
CA ARG A 8 15.40 15.53 8.98
C ARG A 8 14.23 15.77 9.94
N ASP A 9 13.11 16.32 9.43
CA ASP A 9 11.94 16.59 10.27
C ASP A 9 11.30 15.28 10.72
N LEU A 10 11.27 14.28 9.82
CA LEU A 10 10.71 12.97 10.14
C LEU A 10 11.61 12.20 11.12
N SER A 11 12.93 12.23 10.94
CA SER A 11 13.89 11.68 11.91
C SER A 11 13.69 12.30 13.30
N PHE A 12 13.56 13.63 13.38
CA PHE A 12 13.28 14.32 14.64
C PHE A 12 11.96 13.84 15.27
N VAL A 13 10.89 13.71 14.49
CA VAL A 13 9.60 13.23 15.01
C VAL A 13 9.71 11.80 15.53
N LEU A 14 10.35 10.91 14.80
CA LEU A 14 10.46 9.50 15.19
C LEU A 14 11.32 9.33 16.47
N HIS A 15 12.47 9.96 16.52
CA HIS A 15 13.46 9.72 17.58
C HIS A 15 13.31 10.65 18.79
N ASP A 16 13.06 11.93 18.55
CA ASP A 16 13.11 12.93 19.63
C ASP A 16 11.69 13.26 20.18
N VAL A 17 10.61 13.04 19.40
CA VAL A 17 9.24 13.28 19.86
C VAL A 17 8.56 11.99 20.26
N LEU A 18 8.60 10.96 19.41
CA LEU A 18 7.94 9.67 19.63
C LEU A 18 8.83 8.68 20.38
N GLU A 19 10.15 8.89 20.35
CA GLU A 19 11.16 8.04 21.00
C GLU A 19 10.94 6.57 20.67
N VAL A 20 10.82 6.26 19.37
CA VAL A 20 10.38 4.94 18.85
C VAL A 20 11.22 3.78 19.36
N GLU A 21 12.49 4.01 19.67
CA GLU A 21 13.41 3.00 20.20
C GLU A 21 12.98 2.46 21.56
N ARG A 22 12.23 3.25 22.34
CA ARG A 22 11.67 2.80 23.65
C ARG A 22 10.67 1.67 23.50
N TYR A 23 10.08 1.54 22.32
CA TYR A 23 9.04 0.55 22.02
C TYR A 23 9.60 -0.71 21.34
N ALA A 24 10.92 -0.82 21.16
CA ALA A 24 11.55 -1.98 20.51
C ALA A 24 11.14 -3.32 21.11
N ASN A 25 10.93 -3.38 22.43
CA ASN A 25 10.48 -4.60 23.12
C ASN A 25 9.04 -5.05 22.77
N HIS A 26 8.27 -4.22 22.09
CA HIS A 26 6.92 -4.57 21.63
C HIS A 26 6.92 -5.21 20.23
N PHE A 27 8.04 -5.18 19.55
CA PHE A 27 8.22 -5.71 18.22
C PHE A 27 9.26 -6.83 18.27
N ALA A 28 8.78 -8.06 18.39
CA ALA A 28 9.65 -9.23 18.41
C ALA A 28 10.47 -9.24 17.10
N ASP A 29 11.77 -9.44 17.21
CA ASP A 29 12.72 -9.60 16.10
C ASP A 29 12.95 -8.37 15.20
N ALA A 30 12.30 -7.23 15.43
CA ALA A 30 12.55 -6.03 14.65
C ALA A 30 13.72 -5.21 15.25
N ASP A 31 14.72 -4.94 14.42
CA ASP A 31 15.74 -3.95 14.76
C ASP A 31 15.15 -2.53 14.59
N LEU A 32 15.02 -1.81 15.70
CA LEU A 32 14.58 -0.41 15.75
C LEU A 32 15.72 0.52 16.14
N SER A 33 16.96 0.17 15.81
CA SER A 33 18.08 1.09 16.04
C SER A 33 17.87 2.39 15.25
N ARG A 34 18.28 3.50 15.84
CA ARG A 34 18.20 4.82 15.20
C ARG A 34 18.86 4.80 13.83
N ASP A 35 20.04 4.21 13.73
CA ASP A 35 20.82 4.16 12.49
C ASP A 35 20.07 3.44 11.36
N LEU A 36 19.39 2.33 11.67
CA LEU A 36 18.58 1.60 10.68
C LEU A 36 17.36 2.40 10.23
N ILE A 37 16.64 3.00 11.19
CA ILE A 37 15.47 3.83 10.87
C ILE A 37 15.89 5.03 10.02
N ASP A 38 16.94 5.74 10.40
CA ASP A 38 17.46 6.89 9.63
C ASP A 38 17.89 6.47 8.22
N GLN A 39 18.55 5.33 8.05
CA GLN A 39 18.90 4.80 6.74
C GLN A 39 17.65 4.51 5.87
N ILE A 40 16.64 3.88 6.46
CA ILE A 40 15.39 3.57 5.73
C ILE A 40 14.67 4.84 5.28
N ILE A 41 14.54 5.84 6.15
CA ILE A 41 13.87 7.09 5.78
C ILE A 41 14.69 7.94 4.79
N GLU A 42 16.04 7.91 4.87
CA GLU A 42 16.89 8.56 3.89
C GLU A 42 16.73 7.94 2.50
N GLU A 43 16.83 6.62 2.38
CA GLU A 43 16.67 5.92 1.10
C GLU A 43 15.23 5.98 0.58
N GLY A 44 14.22 5.87 1.46
CA GLY A 44 12.82 6.08 1.08
C GLY A 44 12.54 7.51 0.60
N GLY A 45 13.17 8.51 1.22
CA GLY A 45 13.11 9.89 0.78
C GLY A 45 13.72 10.09 -0.62
N LYS A 46 14.91 9.53 -0.88
CA LYS A 46 15.55 9.55 -2.21
C LYS A 46 14.68 8.87 -3.26
N PHE A 47 14.12 7.70 -2.93
CA PHE A 47 13.22 6.99 -3.84
C PHE A 47 12.01 7.85 -4.22
N ALA A 48 11.39 8.50 -3.25
CA ALA A 48 10.26 9.39 -3.49
C ALA A 48 10.65 10.60 -4.36
N GLU A 49 11.84 11.19 -4.15
CA GLU A 49 12.35 12.32 -4.92
C GLU A 49 12.71 11.96 -6.37
N GLU A 50 13.38 10.83 -6.56
CA GLU A 50 14.02 10.46 -7.82
C GLU A 50 13.11 9.61 -8.72
N VAL A 51 12.22 8.80 -8.14
CA VAL A 51 11.36 7.87 -8.87
C VAL A 51 9.91 8.34 -8.91
N ILE A 52 9.33 8.72 -7.77
CA ILE A 52 7.90 9.02 -7.67
C ILE A 52 7.56 10.46 -8.06
N ALA A 53 8.29 11.44 -7.55
CA ALA A 53 7.99 12.84 -7.82
C ALA A 53 8.05 13.21 -9.32
N PRO A 54 8.99 12.68 -10.13
CA PRO A 54 9.06 13.01 -11.56
C PRO A 54 7.82 12.60 -12.35
N ILE A 55 7.16 11.50 -11.98
CA ILE A 55 6.00 10.96 -12.70
C ILE A 55 4.66 11.59 -12.28
N ASN A 56 4.63 12.36 -11.19
CA ASN A 56 3.40 12.93 -10.65
C ASN A 56 2.68 13.86 -11.63
N ARG A 57 3.38 14.92 -12.08
CA ARG A 57 2.77 15.91 -12.99
C ARG A 57 2.41 15.33 -14.35
N GLN A 58 3.27 14.47 -14.89
CA GLN A 58 3.00 13.81 -16.16
C GLN A 58 1.78 12.89 -16.03
N GLY A 59 1.70 12.11 -14.96
CA GLY A 59 0.57 11.23 -14.69
C GLY A 59 -0.75 11.98 -14.55
N ASP A 60 -0.76 13.14 -13.88
CA ASP A 60 -1.94 14.01 -13.76
C ASP A 60 -2.41 14.54 -15.13
N GLN A 61 -1.49 14.89 -16.00
CA GLN A 61 -1.80 15.42 -17.34
C GLN A 61 -2.24 14.35 -18.33
N GLU A 62 -1.65 13.16 -18.25
CA GLU A 62 -1.91 12.04 -19.15
C GLU A 62 -3.18 11.28 -18.72
N GLY A 63 -3.31 10.97 -17.44
CA GLY A 63 -4.36 10.13 -16.90
C GLY A 63 -4.23 8.65 -17.27
N CYS A 64 -5.13 7.83 -16.74
CA CYS A 64 -5.26 6.43 -17.17
C CYS A 64 -6.05 6.33 -18.45
N HIS A 65 -5.73 5.36 -19.28
CA HIS A 65 -6.42 5.07 -20.54
C HIS A 65 -7.14 3.73 -20.45
N ILE A 66 -8.32 3.64 -21.03
CA ILE A 66 -9.06 2.40 -21.16
C ILE A 66 -9.29 2.08 -22.64
N GLU A 67 -8.94 0.87 -23.05
CA GLU A 67 -9.19 0.35 -24.37
C GLU A 67 -9.83 -1.03 -24.25
N GLY A 68 -11.12 -1.12 -24.60
CA GLY A 68 -11.93 -2.31 -24.28
C GLY A 68 -12.02 -2.50 -22.76
N ASP A 69 -11.53 -3.62 -22.26
CA ASP A 69 -11.50 -3.97 -20.83
C ASP A 69 -10.12 -3.80 -20.18
N VAL A 70 -9.16 -3.20 -20.91
CA VAL A 70 -7.78 -3.02 -20.43
C VAL A 70 -7.56 -1.57 -20.02
N VAL A 71 -7.06 -1.38 -18.79
CA VAL A 71 -6.63 -0.09 -18.27
C VAL A 71 -5.10 -0.01 -18.35
N THR A 72 -4.61 1.08 -18.92
CA THR A 72 -3.19 1.42 -18.96
C THR A 72 -2.96 2.64 -18.08
N THR A 73 -2.01 2.54 -17.16
CA THR A 73 -1.61 3.64 -16.30
C THR A 73 -0.70 4.64 -17.06
N PRO A 74 -0.51 5.87 -16.55
CA PRO A 74 0.34 6.85 -17.18
C PRO A 74 1.78 6.34 -17.37
N LYS A 75 2.44 6.82 -18.39
CA LYS A 75 3.83 6.44 -18.72
C LYS A 75 4.76 6.62 -17.52
N GLY A 76 5.56 5.60 -17.24
CA GLY A 76 6.54 5.55 -16.14
C GLY A 76 5.98 5.06 -14.82
N TRP A 77 4.65 4.93 -14.68
CA TRP A 77 4.03 4.46 -13.44
C TRP A 77 4.27 2.97 -13.19
N LYS A 78 4.13 2.16 -14.22
CA LYS A 78 4.42 0.73 -14.14
C LYS A 78 5.86 0.46 -13.74
N GLU A 79 6.80 1.15 -14.37
CA GLU A 79 8.23 1.05 -14.07
C GLU A 79 8.55 1.52 -12.64
N ALA A 80 7.91 2.61 -12.19
CA ALA A 80 8.08 3.09 -10.82
C ALA A 80 7.52 2.10 -9.79
N TYR A 81 6.40 1.45 -10.09
CA TYR A 81 5.84 0.42 -9.23
C TYR A 81 6.77 -0.80 -9.14
N HIS A 82 7.30 -1.29 -10.25
CA HIS A 82 8.25 -2.41 -10.23
C HIS A 82 9.52 -2.07 -9.45
N GLN A 83 10.07 -0.86 -9.63
CA GLN A 83 11.22 -0.41 -8.83
C GLN A 83 10.87 -0.36 -7.33
N MET A 84 9.65 0.08 -6.98
CA MET A 84 9.17 0.11 -5.59
C MET A 84 9.11 -1.29 -4.98
N VAL A 85 8.61 -2.27 -5.75
CA VAL A 85 8.54 -3.69 -5.36
C VAL A 85 9.94 -4.28 -5.22
N GLU A 86 10.79 -4.12 -6.24
CA GLU A 86 12.17 -4.66 -6.26
C GLU A 86 13.01 -4.11 -5.10
N ALA A 87 12.83 -2.85 -4.73
CA ALA A 87 13.48 -2.24 -3.58
C ALA A 87 12.84 -2.60 -2.22
N GLY A 88 11.73 -3.36 -2.21
CA GLY A 88 11.06 -3.82 -1.00
C GLY A 88 10.19 -2.78 -0.29
N TRP A 89 9.96 -1.60 -0.88
CA TRP A 89 9.20 -0.52 -0.25
C TRP A 89 7.75 -0.86 0.01
N THR A 90 7.17 -1.79 -0.76
CA THR A 90 5.76 -2.22 -0.60
C THR A 90 5.55 -3.16 0.58
N SER A 91 6.59 -3.84 1.05
CA SER A 91 6.50 -4.95 2.02
C SER A 91 7.19 -4.69 3.36
N LEU A 92 7.57 -3.44 3.65
CA LEU A 92 8.30 -3.07 4.88
C LEU A 92 7.66 -3.62 6.16
N ALA A 93 6.34 -3.49 6.30
CA ALA A 93 5.60 -3.88 7.50
C ALA A 93 4.83 -5.20 7.36
N PHE A 94 5.02 -5.94 6.26
CA PHE A 94 4.39 -7.25 6.07
C PHE A 94 5.15 -8.34 6.83
N GLY A 95 4.42 -9.38 7.24
CA GLY A 95 4.98 -10.49 8.01
C GLY A 95 6.11 -11.23 7.28
N THR A 96 7.16 -11.56 8.01
CA THR A 96 8.32 -12.28 7.45
C THR A 96 7.97 -13.68 6.97
N GLU A 97 6.97 -14.31 7.58
CA GLU A 97 6.43 -15.61 7.17
C GLU A 97 5.77 -15.60 5.79
N TYR A 98 5.40 -14.42 5.28
CA TYR A 98 4.81 -14.22 3.95
C TYR A 98 5.77 -13.52 2.96
N GLY A 99 7.04 -13.31 3.36
CA GLY A 99 8.05 -12.68 2.52
C GLY A 99 8.16 -11.17 2.69
N GLY A 100 7.52 -10.60 3.70
CA GLY A 100 7.69 -9.19 4.11
C GLY A 100 8.95 -8.98 4.95
N GLN A 101 9.23 -7.73 5.32
CA GLN A 101 10.43 -7.38 6.09
C GLN A 101 10.18 -7.33 7.61
N GLY A 102 8.93 -7.41 8.07
CA GLY A 102 8.58 -7.46 9.48
C GLY A 102 8.88 -6.20 10.28
N LEU A 103 9.09 -5.06 9.60
CA LEU A 103 9.34 -3.79 10.28
C LEU A 103 8.05 -3.24 10.91
N PRO A 104 8.14 -2.49 11.99
CA PRO A 104 6.98 -1.84 12.58
C PRO A 104 6.28 -0.91 11.60
N SER A 105 4.95 -0.87 11.66
CA SER A 105 4.12 -0.03 10.78
C SER A 105 4.51 1.45 10.82
N ILE A 106 5.07 1.95 11.92
CA ILE A 106 5.51 3.34 12.02
C ILE A 106 6.63 3.66 11.02
N VAL A 107 7.53 2.73 10.73
CA VAL A 107 8.61 2.88 9.74
C VAL A 107 8.02 2.89 8.33
N SER A 108 7.12 1.95 8.02
CA SER A 108 6.42 1.91 6.74
C SER A 108 5.57 3.17 6.50
N MET A 109 4.88 3.66 7.52
CA MET A 109 4.11 4.91 7.45
C MET A 109 5.00 6.13 7.18
N ALA A 110 6.19 6.16 7.75
CA ALA A 110 7.16 7.23 7.55
C ALA A 110 7.58 7.32 6.06
N VAL A 111 7.95 6.19 5.45
CA VAL A 111 8.25 6.11 4.01
C VAL A 111 7.02 6.41 3.16
N GLY A 112 5.84 5.89 3.57
CA GLY A 112 4.57 6.14 2.91
C GLY A 112 4.20 7.63 2.82
N GLN A 113 4.57 8.45 3.82
CA GLN A 113 4.38 9.90 3.77
C GLN A 113 5.17 10.55 2.63
N PHE A 114 6.40 10.12 2.38
CA PHE A 114 7.20 10.64 1.27
C PHE A 114 6.57 10.27 -0.08
N THR A 115 6.14 9.02 -0.24
CA THR A 115 5.48 8.56 -1.46
C THR A 115 4.19 9.33 -1.71
N ALA A 116 3.34 9.49 -0.70
CA ALA A 116 2.09 10.23 -0.81
C ALA A 116 2.31 11.72 -1.11
N ALA A 117 3.31 12.35 -0.50
CA ALA A 117 3.66 13.74 -0.75
C ALA A 117 4.27 13.95 -2.15
N ALA A 118 5.02 12.97 -2.66
CA ALA A 118 5.59 13.00 -4.01
C ALA A 118 4.51 12.78 -5.09
N SER A 119 3.60 11.82 -4.89
CA SER A 119 2.44 11.56 -5.75
C SER A 119 1.32 10.84 -4.99
N ALA A 120 0.31 11.59 -4.56
CA ALA A 120 -0.84 11.03 -3.85
C ALA A 120 -1.61 10.01 -4.71
N ALA A 121 -1.76 10.27 -6.00
CA ALA A 121 -2.45 9.36 -6.92
C ALA A 121 -1.71 8.02 -7.06
N PHE A 122 -0.39 8.04 -7.25
CA PHE A 122 0.43 6.83 -7.30
C PHE A 122 0.38 6.05 -5.99
N SER A 123 0.42 6.74 -4.84
CA SER A 123 0.43 6.09 -3.52
C SER A 123 -0.82 5.28 -3.22
N MET A 124 -1.92 5.50 -3.95
CA MET A 124 -3.16 4.72 -3.80
C MET A 124 -2.97 3.23 -4.13
N TYR A 125 -2.14 2.91 -5.11
CA TYR A 125 -1.93 1.53 -5.54
C TYR A 125 -1.27 0.67 -4.44
N PRO A 126 -0.06 0.99 -3.96
CA PRO A 126 0.55 0.22 -2.87
C PRO A 126 -0.23 0.38 -1.56
N GLY A 127 -0.85 1.52 -1.30
CA GLY A 127 -1.62 1.76 -0.08
C GLY A 127 -2.87 0.88 0.04
N LEU A 128 -3.62 0.68 -1.03
CA LEU A 128 -4.79 -0.21 -1.04
C LEU A 128 -4.37 -1.68 -0.96
N THR A 129 -3.26 -2.05 -1.59
CA THR A 129 -2.68 -3.39 -1.46
C THR A 129 -2.29 -3.68 0.00
N ALA A 130 -1.65 -2.73 0.68
CA ALA A 130 -1.33 -2.87 2.10
C ALA A 130 -2.59 -3.00 2.97
N GLY A 131 -3.63 -2.23 2.69
CA GLY A 131 -4.92 -2.35 3.37
C GLY A 131 -5.56 -3.73 3.20
N ALA A 132 -5.56 -4.28 1.98
CA ALA A 132 -6.06 -5.61 1.69
C ALA A 132 -5.22 -6.70 2.37
N TYR A 133 -3.88 -6.58 2.33
CA TYR A 133 -2.96 -7.48 3.02
C TYR A 133 -3.29 -7.57 4.52
N HIS A 134 -3.34 -6.45 5.22
CA HIS A 134 -3.63 -6.44 6.66
C HIS A 134 -5.05 -6.94 6.97
N GLY A 135 -6.01 -6.70 6.11
CA GLY A 135 -7.36 -7.25 6.25
C GLY A 135 -7.39 -8.78 6.20
N ILE A 136 -6.67 -9.37 5.25
CA ILE A 136 -6.51 -10.83 5.11
C ILE A 136 -5.71 -11.39 6.29
N GLU A 137 -4.59 -10.77 6.62
CA GLU A 137 -3.72 -11.18 7.74
C GLU A 137 -4.48 -11.25 9.07
N ALA A 138 -5.30 -10.24 9.36
CA ALA A 138 -6.04 -10.16 10.62
C ALA A 138 -7.24 -11.10 10.71
N SER A 139 -7.90 -11.40 9.58
CA SER A 139 -9.27 -11.96 9.63
C SER A 139 -9.50 -13.23 8.81
N ALA A 140 -8.61 -13.57 7.87
CA ALA A 140 -8.81 -14.71 6.98
C ALA A 140 -8.38 -16.03 7.64
N SER A 141 -8.82 -17.15 7.04
CA SER A 141 -8.32 -18.49 7.40
C SER A 141 -6.84 -18.64 6.97
N ASP A 142 -6.13 -19.57 7.63
CA ASP A 142 -4.72 -19.83 7.30
C ASP A 142 -4.52 -20.23 5.83
N GLU A 143 -5.47 -20.98 5.25
CA GLU A 143 -5.47 -21.35 3.83
C GLU A 143 -5.49 -20.11 2.93
N LEU A 144 -6.36 -19.13 3.21
CA LEU A 144 -6.45 -17.88 2.46
C LEU A 144 -5.19 -17.02 2.66
N LYS A 145 -4.67 -16.95 3.89
CA LYS A 145 -3.41 -16.23 4.17
C LYS A 145 -2.26 -16.81 3.34
N GLN A 146 -2.08 -18.12 3.34
CA GLN A 146 -1.03 -18.78 2.57
C GLN A 146 -1.21 -18.64 1.06
N THR A 147 -2.44 -18.48 0.58
CA THR A 147 -2.73 -18.31 -0.84
C THR A 147 -2.41 -16.88 -1.33
N TYR A 148 -2.79 -15.87 -0.56
CA TYR A 148 -2.78 -14.47 -1.01
C TYR A 148 -1.58 -13.68 -0.50
N LEU A 149 -1.23 -13.78 0.79
CA LEU A 149 -0.26 -12.88 1.40
C LEU A 149 1.15 -12.97 0.79
N PRO A 150 1.70 -14.15 0.45
CA PRO A 150 3.02 -14.22 -0.19
C PRO A 150 3.07 -13.48 -1.53
N LYS A 151 2.02 -13.60 -2.34
CA LYS A 151 1.96 -12.95 -3.65
C LYS A 151 1.74 -11.43 -3.54
N MET A 152 1.02 -10.99 -2.52
CA MET A 152 0.87 -9.57 -2.23
C MET A 152 2.17 -8.97 -1.66
N ALA A 153 2.89 -9.71 -0.84
CA ALA A 153 4.17 -9.26 -0.29
C ALA A 153 5.26 -9.10 -1.37
N THR A 154 5.25 -9.97 -2.38
CA THR A 154 6.16 -9.89 -3.54
C THR A 154 5.70 -8.90 -4.62
N GLY A 155 4.53 -8.26 -4.45
CA GLY A 155 3.98 -7.35 -5.45
C GLY A 155 3.45 -8.03 -6.72
N GLU A 156 3.39 -9.37 -6.76
CA GLU A 156 2.82 -10.13 -7.88
C GLU A 156 1.30 -9.91 -7.97
N TRP A 157 0.63 -9.78 -6.82
CA TRP A 157 -0.78 -9.47 -6.74
C TRP A 157 -1.01 -8.18 -5.97
N THR A 158 -1.95 -7.40 -6.45
CA THR A 158 -2.40 -6.17 -5.79
C THR A 158 -3.78 -6.34 -5.16
N GLY A 159 -4.14 -5.42 -4.29
CA GLY A 159 -5.44 -5.38 -3.63
C GLY A 159 -6.12 -4.03 -3.78
N THR A 160 -7.43 -4.03 -3.62
CA THR A 160 -8.25 -2.83 -3.63
C THR A 160 -9.35 -2.90 -2.59
N MET A 161 -10.08 -1.81 -2.40
CA MET A 161 -11.21 -1.74 -1.46
C MET A 161 -12.52 -1.50 -2.21
N ASN A 162 -13.47 -2.42 -2.04
CA ASN A 162 -14.80 -2.37 -2.64
C ASN A 162 -15.84 -2.06 -1.56
N LEU A 163 -16.08 -0.79 -1.26
CA LEU A 163 -17.00 -0.37 -0.20
C LEU A 163 -18.20 0.41 -0.73
N THR A 164 -17.95 1.50 -1.45
CA THR A 164 -18.99 2.42 -1.96
C THR A 164 -19.94 1.75 -2.93
N GLU A 165 -21.23 2.05 -2.79
CA GLU A 165 -22.30 1.59 -3.70
C GLU A 165 -22.99 2.80 -4.32
N PRO A 166 -23.75 2.64 -5.43
CA PRO A 166 -24.42 3.75 -6.11
C PRO A 166 -25.32 4.61 -5.19
N GLN A 167 -25.90 4.01 -4.15
CA GLN A 167 -26.80 4.69 -3.21
C GLN A 167 -26.12 5.09 -1.90
N CYS A 168 -24.88 4.71 -1.64
CA CYS A 168 -24.20 5.01 -0.39
C CYS A 168 -22.67 5.07 -0.51
N GLY A 169 -22.10 6.03 0.21
CA GLY A 169 -20.65 6.15 0.38
C GLY A 169 -20.36 6.43 1.85
N THR A 170 -20.73 7.62 2.34
CA THR A 170 -20.55 7.99 3.75
C THR A 170 -21.50 7.21 4.68
N ASP A 171 -22.77 7.05 4.29
CA ASP A 171 -23.75 6.28 5.06
C ASP A 171 -23.69 4.80 4.69
N LEU A 172 -22.82 4.05 5.35
CA LEU A 172 -22.66 2.60 5.16
C LEU A 172 -23.86 1.78 5.66
N GLY A 173 -24.76 2.37 6.44
CA GLY A 173 -26.02 1.72 6.84
C GLY A 173 -26.93 1.40 5.64
N MET A 174 -26.68 2.04 4.51
CA MET A 174 -27.43 1.82 3.26
C MET A 174 -26.82 0.77 2.33
N VAL A 175 -25.71 0.10 2.71
CA VAL A 175 -25.09 -0.96 1.90
C VAL A 175 -26.07 -2.09 1.65
N ARG A 176 -26.19 -2.50 0.39
CA ARG A 176 -27.09 -3.58 -0.09
C ARG A 176 -26.38 -4.83 -0.55
N THR A 177 -25.09 -4.75 -0.85
CA THR A 177 -24.29 -5.95 -1.19
C THR A 177 -24.37 -6.95 -0.04
N LYS A 178 -24.66 -8.18 -0.38
CA LYS A 178 -24.76 -9.27 0.60
C LYS A 178 -24.14 -10.55 0.06
N ALA A 179 -23.63 -11.37 0.97
CA ALA A 179 -23.17 -12.71 0.71
C ALA A 179 -24.14 -13.72 1.36
N VAL A 180 -24.60 -14.69 0.59
CA VAL A 180 -25.49 -15.76 1.05
C VAL A 180 -24.73 -17.07 1.00
N PRO A 181 -24.62 -17.83 2.12
CA PRO A 181 -23.90 -19.10 2.15
C PRO A 181 -24.57 -20.15 1.27
N ASN A 182 -23.79 -20.92 0.53
CA ASN A 182 -24.27 -22.00 -0.35
C ASN A 182 -24.33 -23.37 0.34
N GLY A 183 -23.84 -23.49 1.59
CA GLY A 183 -23.82 -24.75 2.34
C GLY A 183 -22.58 -25.63 2.10
N ASP A 184 -21.73 -25.29 1.16
CA ASP A 184 -20.46 -25.97 0.85
C ASP A 184 -19.21 -25.17 1.32
N GLY A 185 -19.41 -24.11 2.10
CA GLY A 185 -18.35 -23.18 2.54
C GLY A 185 -18.14 -21.99 1.62
N SER A 186 -18.77 -21.97 0.43
CA SER A 186 -18.75 -20.83 -0.48
C SER A 186 -19.95 -19.90 -0.26
N TYR A 187 -19.90 -18.72 -0.88
CA TYR A 187 -20.95 -17.70 -0.80
C TYR A 187 -21.34 -17.18 -2.19
N SER A 188 -22.63 -16.97 -2.40
CA SER A 188 -23.16 -16.21 -3.53
C SER A 188 -23.21 -14.73 -3.15
N ILE A 189 -22.42 -13.88 -3.86
CA ILE A 189 -22.35 -12.45 -3.62
C ILE A 189 -23.22 -11.73 -4.64
N THR A 190 -24.10 -10.82 -4.17
CA THR A 190 -24.98 -10.00 -5.01
C THR A 190 -24.89 -8.56 -4.57
N GLY A 191 -24.61 -7.64 -5.51
CA GLY A 191 -24.51 -6.20 -5.27
C GLY A 191 -23.75 -5.50 -6.38
N GLN A 192 -23.59 -4.18 -6.24
CA GLN A 192 -22.83 -3.34 -7.15
C GLN A 192 -21.96 -2.37 -6.36
N LYS A 193 -20.71 -2.27 -6.73
CA LYS A 193 -19.76 -1.31 -6.16
C LYS A 193 -19.37 -0.27 -7.20
N ILE A 194 -19.01 0.94 -6.75
CA ILE A 194 -18.52 2.03 -7.60
C ILE A 194 -17.29 2.70 -6.99
N TRP A 195 -16.58 3.47 -7.78
CA TRP A 195 -15.41 4.26 -7.35
C TRP A 195 -14.31 3.41 -6.75
N ILE A 196 -13.95 2.32 -7.43
CA ILE A 196 -12.91 1.43 -6.98
C ILE A 196 -11.55 2.01 -7.34
N SER A 197 -10.84 2.58 -6.36
CA SER A 197 -9.49 3.08 -6.55
C SER A 197 -8.54 1.92 -6.84
N ALA A 198 -7.72 2.05 -7.89
CA ALA A 198 -6.80 1.00 -8.33
C ALA A 198 -7.50 -0.36 -8.55
N GLY A 199 -8.74 -0.34 -9.08
CA GLY A 199 -9.53 -1.55 -9.33
C GLY A 199 -9.04 -2.33 -10.53
N GLU A 200 -8.54 -1.65 -11.55
CA GLU A 200 -7.93 -2.21 -12.75
C GLU A 200 -6.70 -1.39 -13.11
N HIS A 201 -5.59 -2.05 -13.45
CA HIS A 201 -4.33 -1.42 -13.84
C HIS A 201 -3.38 -2.44 -14.46
N ASP A 202 -2.28 -1.97 -15.03
CA ASP A 202 -1.28 -2.76 -15.75
C ASP A 202 0.00 -3.05 -14.95
N PHE A 203 0.01 -2.91 -13.62
CA PHE A 203 1.21 -3.11 -12.79
C PHE A 203 1.52 -4.58 -12.51
N ALA A 204 0.51 -5.42 -12.23
CA ALA A 204 0.62 -6.78 -11.75
C ALA A 204 -0.43 -7.70 -12.40
#